data_3cf3f4f101c0b0101fe03dc5e66f907b
#
_entry.id   3cf3f4f101c0b0101fe03dc5e66f907b
#
_cell.length_a   1.000
_cell.length_b   1.000
_cell.length_c   1.000
_cell.angle_alpha   90.00
_cell.angle_beta   90.00
_cell.angle_gamma   90.00
#
_symmetry.space_group_name_H-M   'P 1'
#
loop_
_entity.id
_entity.type
_entity.pdbx_description
1 polymer ?
#
loop_
_entity_poly.entity_id
_entity_poly.type
_entity_poly.pdbx_seq_one_letter_code
_entity_poly.pdbx_strand_id
1 'polypeptide(L)'
;MNNKVILEKQDLTYLKWSHIRSSSGTAGTFLKSESVLNGVKKYYKLSNFDTVRGVVGHECVNEIIVDRLLTLLGVEHLNYELINADIEIEGNIYNTYLCASDDFKKRGESKIALDDYYRANALEKESHYDFCVRCGWKDYIDTMIAVDYIILNRDRHGANIEVLRNARAHTLRIAPLFDHGLSLMYSCMTDEDVEAFDILEDKRCQNFIGTYSCFDNLKLIKKRKNVFSGSLKPDDKEYIFVGMENVLSDVFIEKIWNMIYERYKIYENL
;
A
#
# COMPACT_ATOMS: atom_id res chain seq x y z
N MET A 1 5.06 11.95 18.84
CA MET A 1 4.81 11.08 17.65
C MET A 1 3.36 11.26 17.27
N ASN A 2 3.08 11.58 16.02
CA ASN A 2 1.68 11.72 15.60
C ASN A 2 1.09 10.30 15.51
N ASN A 3 0.20 9.96 16.44
CA ASN A 3 -0.50 8.69 16.39
C ASN A 3 -1.49 8.76 15.23
N LYS A 4 -1.17 8.08 14.12
CA LYS A 4 -1.99 8.05 12.91
C LYS A 4 -3.25 7.17 13.07
N VAL A 5 -3.54 6.71 14.28
CA VAL A 5 -4.74 5.91 14.61
C VAL A 5 -5.68 6.76 15.43
N ILE A 6 -6.85 7.04 14.88
CA ILE A 6 -7.93 7.79 15.52
C ILE A 6 -8.93 6.76 16.05
N LEU A 7 -8.81 6.45 17.35
CA LEU A 7 -9.67 5.48 18.04
C LEU A 7 -11.04 6.08 18.40
N GLU A 8 -11.09 7.39 18.66
CA GLU A 8 -12.36 8.08 18.89
C GLU A 8 -13.23 8.00 17.63
N LYS A 9 -14.47 7.56 17.84
CA LYS A 9 -15.42 7.34 16.76
C LYS A 9 -15.78 8.65 16.06
N GLN A 10 -15.58 8.71 14.76
CA GLN A 10 -15.90 9.85 13.90
C GLN A 10 -17.22 9.61 13.17
N ASP A 11 -17.99 10.67 12.91
CA ASP A 11 -19.15 10.61 12.03
C ASP A 11 -18.72 10.94 10.59
N LEU A 12 -18.66 9.92 9.75
CA LEU A 12 -18.37 10.02 8.33
C LEU A 12 -19.52 9.49 7.45
N THR A 13 -20.75 9.49 7.98
CA THR A 13 -21.97 9.04 7.28
C THR A 13 -22.28 9.88 6.06
N TYR A 14 -21.80 11.12 5.99
CA TYR A 14 -21.96 12.01 4.83
C TYR A 14 -21.10 11.62 3.62
N LEU A 15 -20.12 10.73 3.77
CA LEU A 15 -19.27 10.28 2.65
C LEU A 15 -20.05 9.37 1.71
N LYS A 16 -19.85 9.59 0.40
CA LYS A 16 -20.45 8.75 -0.63
C LYS A 16 -19.43 7.75 -1.15
N TRP A 17 -19.77 6.49 -1.07
CA TRP A 17 -18.88 5.37 -1.40
C TRP A 17 -19.07 4.90 -2.86
N SER A 18 -17.97 4.57 -3.52
CA SER A 18 -17.98 4.09 -4.90
C SER A 18 -16.82 3.14 -5.15
N HIS A 19 -17.00 2.13 -6.01
CA HIS A 19 -15.91 1.30 -6.54
C HIS A 19 -15.12 2.00 -7.66
N ILE A 20 -15.64 3.11 -8.21
CA ILE A 20 -15.02 3.81 -9.33
C ILE A 20 -13.88 4.70 -8.81
N ARG A 21 -12.69 4.55 -9.38
CA ARG A 21 -11.57 5.47 -9.13
C ARG A 21 -11.82 6.79 -9.84
N SER A 22 -11.85 7.88 -9.11
CA SER A 22 -12.07 9.22 -9.67
C SER A 22 -10.98 9.68 -10.64
N SER A 23 -9.77 9.10 -10.57
CA SER A 23 -8.62 9.48 -11.40
C SER A 23 -8.50 8.75 -12.72
N SER A 24 -9.01 7.52 -12.84
CA SER A 24 -8.86 6.69 -14.04
C SER A 24 -10.17 6.16 -14.63
N GLY A 25 -11.30 6.37 -13.95
CA GLY A 25 -12.61 5.83 -14.36
C GLY A 25 -12.72 4.31 -14.31
N THR A 26 -11.67 3.60 -13.82
CA THR A 26 -11.69 2.15 -13.69
C THR A 26 -12.26 1.72 -12.33
N ALA A 27 -13.02 0.62 -12.32
CA ALA A 27 -13.50 0.01 -11.09
C ALA A 27 -12.31 -0.52 -10.26
N GLY A 28 -12.34 -0.26 -8.95
CA GLY A 28 -11.40 -0.83 -7.99
C GLY A 28 -12.09 -1.91 -7.15
N THR A 29 -11.31 -2.75 -6.50
CA THR A 29 -11.83 -3.82 -5.63
C THR A 29 -12.54 -3.24 -4.39
N PHE A 30 -12.02 -2.14 -3.83
CA PHE A 30 -12.49 -1.57 -2.57
C PHE A 30 -13.34 -0.33 -2.79
N LEU A 31 -14.31 -0.13 -1.89
CA LEU A 31 -15.08 1.10 -1.82
C LEU A 31 -14.18 2.28 -1.41
N LYS A 32 -14.32 3.37 -2.12
CA LYS A 32 -13.56 4.61 -1.94
C LYS A 32 -14.50 5.80 -1.87
N SER A 33 -14.07 6.81 -1.12
CA SER A 33 -14.73 8.10 -1.04
C SER A 33 -13.70 9.22 -1.04
N GLU A 34 -14.15 10.44 -1.23
CA GLU A 34 -13.31 11.62 -1.16
C GLU A 34 -14.04 12.80 -0.54
N SER A 35 -13.30 13.66 0.14
CA SER A 35 -13.80 14.95 0.61
C SER A 35 -12.78 16.04 0.36
N VAL A 36 -13.24 17.29 0.38
CA VAL A 36 -12.37 18.46 0.36
C VAL A 36 -12.57 19.22 1.65
N LEU A 37 -11.55 19.26 2.49
CA LEU A 37 -11.56 20.00 3.74
C LEU A 37 -10.49 21.10 3.70
N ASN A 38 -10.88 22.36 3.88
CA ASN A 38 -9.98 23.51 3.84
C ASN A 38 -9.12 23.58 2.56
N GLY A 39 -9.66 23.15 1.42
CA GLY A 39 -8.96 23.14 0.13
C GLY A 39 -7.99 21.95 -0.06
N VAL A 40 -7.85 21.07 0.93
CA VAL A 40 -7.09 19.82 0.82
C VAL A 40 -8.04 18.69 0.47
N LYS A 41 -7.71 17.96 -0.57
CA LYS A 41 -8.47 16.77 -0.98
C LYS A 41 -7.98 15.58 -0.19
N LYS A 42 -8.89 14.93 0.53
CA LYS A 42 -8.64 13.71 1.31
C LYS A 42 -9.38 12.53 0.66
N TYR A 43 -8.69 11.43 0.51
CA TYR A 43 -9.23 10.17 0.03
C TYR A 43 -9.46 9.21 1.19
N TYR A 44 -10.55 8.46 1.11
CA TYR A 44 -10.93 7.43 2.08
C TYR A 44 -11.08 6.09 1.35
N LYS A 45 -10.62 5.02 1.97
CA LYS A 45 -10.71 3.66 1.44
C LYS A 45 -11.22 2.74 2.55
N LEU A 46 -12.14 1.84 2.20
CA LEU A 46 -12.59 0.77 3.09
C LEU A 46 -11.78 -0.49 2.84
N SER A 47 -11.72 -1.34 3.84
CA SER A 47 -11.42 -2.76 3.65
C SER A 47 -12.51 -3.43 2.84
N ASN A 48 -12.37 -4.72 2.56
CA ASN A 48 -13.33 -5.46 1.77
C ASN A 48 -14.75 -5.33 2.33
N PHE A 49 -15.72 -5.09 1.47
CA PHE A 49 -17.13 -4.91 1.83
C PHE A 49 -17.99 -6.03 1.22
N ASP A 50 -18.77 -6.65 2.07
CA ASP A 50 -19.76 -7.68 1.72
C ASP A 50 -21.15 -7.15 2.09
N THR A 51 -22.12 -7.25 1.18
CA THR A 51 -23.48 -6.71 1.38
C THR A 51 -24.24 -7.38 2.52
N VAL A 52 -23.84 -8.57 2.95
CA VAL A 52 -24.48 -9.32 4.04
C VAL A 52 -23.74 -9.11 5.36
N ARG A 53 -22.40 -9.16 5.32
CA ARG A 53 -21.55 -9.11 6.52
C ARG A 53 -21.01 -7.72 6.84
N GLY A 54 -21.19 -6.74 5.94
CA GLY A 54 -20.63 -5.41 6.08
C GLY A 54 -19.15 -5.34 5.71
N VAL A 55 -18.39 -4.47 6.38
CA VAL A 55 -16.95 -4.35 6.15
C VAL A 55 -16.23 -5.54 6.79
N VAL A 56 -15.51 -6.29 5.97
CA VAL A 56 -14.74 -7.47 6.37
C VAL A 56 -13.28 -7.29 5.92
N GLY A 57 -12.35 -7.97 6.61
CA GLY A 57 -10.93 -7.84 6.30
C GLY A 57 -10.25 -6.66 7.01
N HIS A 58 -8.95 -6.54 6.80
CA HIS A 58 -8.08 -5.60 7.52
C HIS A 58 -7.11 -4.86 6.59
N GLU A 59 -7.47 -4.70 5.32
CA GLU A 59 -6.61 -4.07 4.31
C GLU A 59 -6.25 -2.62 4.69
N CYS A 60 -7.18 -1.89 5.34
CA CYS A 60 -6.91 -0.54 5.84
C CYS A 60 -5.88 -0.53 6.98
N VAL A 61 -5.87 -1.58 7.80
CA VAL A 61 -4.89 -1.75 8.89
C VAL A 61 -3.51 -2.04 8.29
N ASN A 62 -3.47 -2.88 7.25
CA ASN A 62 -2.22 -3.17 6.52
C ASN A 62 -1.58 -1.90 5.94
N GLU A 63 -2.38 -0.96 5.41
CA GLU A 63 -1.86 0.34 4.92
C GLU A 63 -1.09 1.09 6.03
N ILE A 64 -1.60 1.11 7.27
CA ILE A 64 -0.96 1.81 8.39
C ILE A 64 0.30 1.08 8.88
N ILE A 65 0.24 -0.25 8.99
CA ILE A 65 1.41 -1.05 9.37
C ILE A 65 2.55 -0.81 8.38
N VAL A 66 2.23 -0.86 7.08
CA VAL A 66 3.22 -0.64 6.02
C VAL A 66 3.70 0.83 5.99
N ASP A 67 2.83 1.82 6.17
CA ASP A 67 3.22 3.24 6.28
C ASP A 67 4.28 3.44 7.39
N ARG A 68 4.09 2.85 8.56
CA ARG A 68 5.03 2.94 9.67
C ARG A 68 6.35 2.20 9.38
N LEU A 69 6.26 1.02 8.78
CA LEU A 69 7.43 0.29 8.32
C LEU A 69 8.26 1.11 7.32
N LEU A 70 7.60 1.68 6.30
CA LEU A 70 8.26 2.49 5.27
C LEU A 70 8.87 3.77 5.84
N THR A 71 8.25 4.36 6.86
CA THR A 71 8.82 5.49 7.62
C THR A 71 10.14 5.10 8.28
N LEU A 72 10.20 3.94 8.96
CA LEU A 72 11.44 3.44 9.58
C LEU A 72 12.52 3.11 8.55
N LEU A 73 12.12 2.54 7.41
CA LEU A 73 13.05 2.20 6.33
C LEU A 73 13.49 3.44 5.51
N GLY A 74 12.92 4.62 5.78
CA GLY A 74 13.23 5.86 5.07
C GLY A 74 12.82 5.86 3.60
N VAL A 75 11.71 5.19 3.28
CA VAL A 75 11.14 5.08 1.93
C VAL A 75 10.07 6.17 1.71
N GLU A 76 10.12 6.84 0.56
CA GLU A 76 9.08 7.80 0.17
C GLU A 76 7.79 7.06 -0.16
N HIS A 77 6.73 7.33 0.60
CA HIS A 77 5.43 6.66 0.48
C HIS A 77 4.28 7.61 0.82
N LEU A 78 3.06 7.22 0.44
CA LEU A 78 1.85 7.91 0.83
C LEU A 78 1.56 7.67 2.31
N ASN A 79 1.34 8.76 3.04
CA ASN A 79 1.00 8.68 4.45
C ASN A 79 -0.49 8.41 4.63
N TYR A 80 -0.81 7.52 5.56
CA TYR A 80 -2.17 7.14 5.91
C TYR A 80 -2.54 7.47 7.35
N GLU A 81 -3.83 7.64 7.59
CA GLU A 81 -4.46 7.67 8.91
C GLU A 81 -5.45 6.51 8.98
N LEU A 82 -5.53 5.82 10.10
CA LEU A 82 -6.57 4.83 10.39
C LEU A 82 -7.63 5.50 11.28
N ILE A 83 -8.88 5.47 10.83
CA ILE A 83 -9.97 6.20 11.47
C ILE A 83 -11.07 5.22 11.84
N ASN A 84 -11.44 5.18 13.13
CA ASN A 84 -12.66 4.55 13.60
C ASN A 84 -13.85 5.45 13.26
N ALA A 85 -14.82 4.99 12.47
CA ALA A 85 -15.91 5.84 12.02
C ALA A 85 -17.22 5.09 11.82
N ASP A 86 -18.32 5.82 11.98
CA ASP A 86 -19.62 5.46 11.45
C ASP A 86 -19.71 5.95 10.00
N ILE A 87 -20.05 5.05 9.09
CA ILE A 87 -20.23 5.29 7.66
C ILE A 87 -21.60 4.81 7.20
N GLU A 88 -22.12 5.38 6.14
CA GLU A 88 -23.39 4.93 5.53
C GLU A 88 -23.13 4.32 4.15
N ILE A 89 -23.60 3.08 3.95
CA ILE A 89 -23.58 2.40 2.65
C ILE A 89 -24.99 1.86 2.38
N GLU A 90 -25.60 2.28 1.27
CA GLU A 90 -26.95 1.83 0.85
C GLU A 90 -28.01 1.97 1.95
N GLY A 91 -27.95 3.05 2.75
CA GLY A 91 -28.89 3.34 3.83
C GLY A 91 -28.63 2.60 5.14
N ASN A 92 -27.60 1.79 5.23
CA ASN A 92 -27.18 1.10 6.45
C ASN A 92 -25.94 1.78 7.05
N ILE A 93 -25.93 1.92 8.36
CA ILE A 93 -24.81 2.49 9.11
C ILE A 93 -23.92 1.35 9.63
N TYR A 94 -22.62 1.48 9.35
CA TYR A 94 -21.58 0.54 9.79
C TYR A 94 -20.56 1.30 10.62
N ASN A 95 -20.19 0.76 11.79
CA ASN A 95 -19.01 1.22 12.51
C ASN A 95 -17.81 0.38 12.07
N THR A 96 -16.75 1.02 11.58
CA THR A 96 -15.58 0.32 11.05
C THR A 96 -14.32 1.19 11.13
N TYR A 97 -13.16 0.55 10.91
CA TYR A 97 -11.93 1.25 10.62
C TYR A 97 -11.75 1.43 9.11
N LEU A 98 -11.35 2.62 8.72
CA LEU A 98 -11.03 2.95 7.34
C LEU A 98 -9.69 3.69 7.27
N CYS A 99 -9.00 3.63 6.13
CA CYS A 99 -7.81 4.44 5.94
C CYS A 99 -8.11 5.72 5.14
N ALA A 100 -7.42 6.79 5.53
CA ALA A 100 -7.49 8.07 4.86
C ALA A 100 -6.10 8.57 4.49
N SER A 101 -6.00 9.30 3.37
CA SER A 101 -4.76 9.91 2.90
C SER A 101 -5.03 11.22 2.16
N ASP A 102 -4.06 12.11 2.18
CA ASP A 102 -4.11 13.32 1.36
C ASP A 102 -3.69 13.02 -0.09
N ASP A 103 -4.08 13.90 -1.02
CA ASP A 103 -3.65 13.77 -2.41
C ASP A 103 -2.15 14.11 -2.54
N PHE A 104 -1.34 13.17 -3.00
CA PHE A 104 0.10 13.39 -3.26
C PHE A 104 0.38 14.21 -4.52
N LYS A 105 -0.65 14.47 -5.32
CA LYS A 105 -0.55 15.24 -6.55
C LYS A 105 -0.34 16.72 -6.26
N LYS A 106 0.69 17.31 -6.86
CA LYS A 106 0.94 18.75 -6.80
C LYS A 106 0.04 19.49 -7.81
N ARG A 107 -0.17 20.78 -7.57
CA ARG A 107 -0.94 21.63 -8.47
C ARG A 107 -0.39 21.60 -9.90
N GLY A 108 -1.25 21.30 -10.86
CA GLY A 108 -0.88 21.21 -12.28
C GLY A 108 -0.35 19.84 -12.72
N GLU A 109 -0.24 18.87 -11.82
CA GLU A 109 0.08 17.50 -12.18
C GLU A 109 -1.17 16.71 -12.60
N SER A 110 -0.99 15.83 -13.57
CA SER A 110 -1.92 14.76 -13.94
C SER A 110 -1.32 13.42 -13.59
N LYS A 111 -2.18 12.46 -13.22
CA LYS A 111 -1.82 11.08 -12.91
C LYS A 111 -1.95 10.22 -14.16
N ILE A 112 -0.98 9.37 -14.41
CA ILE A 112 -0.95 8.39 -15.51
C ILE A 112 -0.53 7.06 -14.90
N ALA A 113 -1.32 5.99 -15.07
CA ALA A 113 -0.91 4.66 -14.64
C ALA A 113 0.39 4.25 -15.36
N LEU A 114 1.31 3.59 -14.65
CA LEU A 114 2.57 3.19 -15.25
C LEU A 114 2.39 2.22 -16.42
N ASP A 115 1.35 1.36 -16.39
CA ASP A 115 0.97 0.51 -17.52
C ASP A 115 0.66 1.31 -18.79
N ASP A 116 -0.12 2.39 -18.64
CA ASP A 116 -0.49 3.25 -19.77
C ASP A 116 0.73 4.03 -20.28
N TYR A 117 1.55 4.51 -19.34
CA TYR A 117 2.76 5.23 -19.69
C TYR A 117 3.78 4.33 -20.39
N TYR A 118 3.93 3.07 -19.94
CA TYR A 118 4.75 2.05 -20.58
C TYR A 118 4.27 1.74 -22.00
N ARG A 119 2.97 1.44 -22.17
CA ARG A 119 2.38 1.15 -23.50
C ARG A 119 2.62 2.26 -24.51
N ALA A 120 2.63 3.51 -24.07
CA ALA A 120 2.80 4.67 -24.93
C ALA A 120 4.26 5.01 -25.25
N ASN A 121 5.23 4.56 -24.44
CA ASN A 121 6.61 5.06 -24.50
C ASN A 121 7.70 3.97 -24.52
N ALA A 122 7.34 2.69 -24.39
CA ALA A 122 8.29 1.60 -24.41
C ALA A 122 8.90 1.40 -25.80
N LEU A 123 10.17 1.00 -25.84
CA LEU A 123 10.85 0.57 -27.07
C LEU A 123 10.43 -0.87 -27.42
N GLU A 124 10.65 -1.26 -28.67
CA GLU A 124 10.36 -2.64 -29.10
C GLU A 124 11.11 -3.66 -28.23
N LYS A 125 10.37 -4.62 -27.66
CA LYS A 125 10.89 -5.69 -26.76
C LYS A 125 11.55 -5.20 -25.47
N GLU A 126 11.38 -3.95 -25.10
CA GLU A 126 11.89 -3.43 -23.83
C GLU A 126 11.13 -4.06 -22.66
N SER A 127 11.86 -4.61 -21.68
CA SER A 127 11.22 -5.10 -20.46
C SER A 127 10.68 -3.95 -19.60
N HIS A 128 9.68 -4.23 -18.75
CA HIS A 128 9.16 -3.23 -17.83
C HIS A 128 10.25 -2.66 -16.89
N TYR A 129 11.16 -3.51 -16.44
CA TYR A 129 12.27 -3.10 -15.59
C TYR A 129 13.24 -2.17 -16.34
N ASP A 130 13.69 -2.57 -17.56
CA ASP A 130 14.61 -1.76 -18.35
C ASP A 130 14.00 -0.41 -18.75
N PHE A 131 12.69 -0.40 -19.06
CA PHE A 131 11.94 0.83 -19.30
C PHE A 131 12.03 1.79 -18.10
N CYS A 132 11.77 1.30 -16.89
CA CYS A 132 11.87 2.12 -15.70
C CYS A 132 13.30 2.61 -15.44
N VAL A 133 14.29 1.77 -15.68
CA VAL A 133 15.72 2.16 -15.61
C VAL A 133 16.02 3.28 -16.61
N ARG A 134 15.57 3.15 -17.85
CA ARG A 134 15.74 4.19 -18.90
C ARG A 134 15.02 5.49 -18.55
N CYS A 135 13.88 5.43 -17.87
CA CYS A 135 13.17 6.60 -17.38
C CYS A 135 13.83 7.26 -16.15
N GLY A 136 14.93 6.70 -15.63
CA GLY A 136 15.62 7.21 -14.45
C GLY A 136 14.97 6.83 -13.11
N TRP A 137 14.10 5.81 -13.10
CA TRP A 137 13.35 5.36 -11.91
C TRP A 137 13.92 4.09 -11.27
N LYS A 138 15.20 3.78 -11.56
CA LYS A 138 15.83 2.55 -11.06
C LYS A 138 15.77 2.43 -9.54
N ASP A 139 16.18 3.47 -8.81
CA ASP A 139 16.22 3.42 -7.33
C ASP A 139 14.81 3.24 -6.74
N TYR A 140 13.81 3.88 -7.34
CA TYR A 140 12.40 3.69 -6.93
C TYR A 140 11.94 2.25 -7.15
N ILE A 141 12.20 1.68 -8.32
CA ILE A 141 11.76 0.31 -8.67
C ILE A 141 12.48 -0.74 -7.83
N ASP A 142 13.77 -0.58 -7.61
CA ASP A 142 14.53 -1.47 -6.73
C ASP A 142 13.98 -1.42 -5.28
N THR A 143 13.68 -0.23 -4.78
CA THR A 143 13.05 -0.05 -3.46
C THR A 143 11.66 -0.69 -3.41
N MET A 144 10.84 -0.48 -4.43
CA MET A 144 9.50 -1.06 -4.52
C MET A 144 9.55 -2.60 -4.50
N ILE A 145 10.46 -3.21 -5.26
CA ILE A 145 10.64 -4.67 -5.31
C ILE A 145 11.04 -5.21 -3.92
N ALA A 146 11.97 -4.54 -3.24
CA ALA A 146 12.39 -4.94 -1.90
C ALA A 146 11.25 -4.81 -0.88
N VAL A 147 10.51 -3.71 -0.91
CA VAL A 147 9.32 -3.50 -0.07
C VAL A 147 8.29 -4.58 -0.33
N ASP A 148 7.90 -4.81 -1.59
CA ASP A 148 6.88 -5.79 -1.97
C ASP A 148 7.26 -7.22 -1.53
N TYR A 149 8.56 -7.55 -1.52
CA TYR A 149 9.05 -8.80 -0.94
C TYR A 149 8.87 -8.85 0.57
N ILE A 150 9.28 -7.81 1.30
CA ILE A 150 9.23 -7.78 2.77
C ILE A 150 7.79 -7.89 3.27
N ILE A 151 6.87 -7.14 2.67
CA ILE A 151 5.45 -7.12 3.07
C ILE A 151 4.60 -8.17 2.37
N LEU A 152 5.16 -8.98 1.47
CA LEU A 152 4.44 -9.93 0.62
C LEU A 152 3.26 -9.28 -0.12
N ASN A 153 3.52 -8.18 -0.80
CA ASN A 153 2.49 -7.48 -1.56
C ASN A 153 2.01 -8.34 -2.74
N ARG A 154 0.70 -8.59 -2.78
CA ARG A 154 0.08 -9.47 -3.79
C ARG A 154 -0.44 -8.72 -5.01
N ASP A 155 -0.45 -7.38 -4.99
CA ASP A 155 -1.16 -6.58 -5.99
C ASP A 155 -0.40 -5.33 -6.43
N ARG A 156 0.85 -5.48 -6.85
CA ARG A 156 1.68 -4.39 -7.43
C ARG A 156 1.55 -4.35 -8.96
N HIS A 157 0.34 -4.27 -9.49
CA HIS A 157 0.13 -4.05 -10.93
C HIS A 157 0.39 -2.58 -11.31
N GLY A 158 0.55 -2.31 -12.63
CA GLY A 158 0.97 -0.98 -13.09
C GLY A 158 0.00 0.17 -12.82
N ALA A 159 -1.27 -0.11 -12.51
CA ALA A 159 -2.20 0.93 -12.05
C ALA A 159 -2.00 1.32 -10.58
N ASN A 160 -1.25 0.53 -9.79
CA ASN A 160 -0.82 0.85 -8.43
C ASN A 160 0.57 1.49 -8.39
N ILE A 161 1.05 1.96 -9.55
CA ILE A 161 2.24 2.78 -9.72
C ILE A 161 1.84 3.94 -10.64
N GLU A 162 1.96 5.16 -10.16
CA GLU A 162 1.53 6.33 -10.93
C GLU A 162 2.71 7.20 -11.35
N VAL A 163 2.65 7.68 -12.59
CA VAL A 163 3.52 8.70 -13.15
C VAL A 163 2.80 10.05 -13.06
N LEU A 164 3.45 11.04 -12.51
CA LEU A 164 2.93 12.40 -12.31
C LEU A 164 3.55 13.33 -13.35
N ARG A 165 2.72 13.86 -14.24
CA ARG A 165 3.15 14.74 -15.32
C ARG A 165 2.60 16.15 -15.11
N ASN A 166 3.49 17.14 -15.11
CA ASN A 166 3.11 18.54 -15.24
C ASN A 166 3.48 19.05 -16.64
N ALA A 167 2.47 19.17 -17.52
CA ALA A 167 2.68 19.57 -18.90
C ALA A 167 3.21 21.01 -19.05
N ARG A 168 2.83 21.92 -18.13
CA ARG A 168 3.27 23.33 -18.16
C ARG A 168 4.70 23.48 -17.69
N ALA A 169 5.07 22.75 -16.63
CA ALA A 169 6.43 22.80 -16.09
C ALA A 169 7.39 21.83 -16.79
N HIS A 170 6.91 21.03 -17.76
CA HIS A 170 7.68 19.98 -18.44
C HIS A 170 8.36 19.01 -17.46
N THR A 171 7.70 18.71 -16.32
CA THR A 171 8.23 17.76 -15.32
C THR A 171 7.49 16.45 -15.35
N LEU A 172 8.26 15.40 -15.07
CA LEU A 172 7.77 14.03 -14.93
C LEU A 172 8.41 13.43 -13.68
N ARG A 173 7.62 12.81 -12.82
CA ARG A 173 8.12 12.08 -11.65
C ARG A 173 7.24 10.86 -11.38
N ILE A 174 7.77 9.90 -10.66
CA ILE A 174 6.98 8.79 -10.16
C ILE A 174 6.31 9.21 -8.84
N ALA A 175 5.13 8.67 -8.56
CA ALA A 175 4.41 8.91 -7.31
C ALA A 175 5.11 8.21 -6.13
N PRO A 176 4.95 8.68 -4.88
CA PRO A 176 5.33 7.91 -3.71
C PRO A 176 4.72 6.50 -3.75
N LEU A 177 5.30 5.51 -3.04
CA LEU A 177 4.69 4.20 -2.92
C LEU A 177 3.33 4.29 -2.21
N PHE A 178 2.33 3.57 -2.69
CA PHE A 178 0.98 3.53 -2.13
C PHE A 178 0.28 2.21 -2.45
N ASP A 179 -0.92 2.02 -1.88
CA ASP A 179 -1.82 0.87 -2.09
C ASP A 179 -1.17 -0.47 -1.70
N HIS A 180 -0.94 -0.63 -0.39
CA HIS A 180 -0.33 -1.80 0.23
C HIS A 180 -1.35 -2.71 0.95
N GLY A 181 -2.65 -2.42 0.84
CA GLY A 181 -3.69 -3.14 1.56
C GLY A 181 -3.69 -4.65 1.31
N LEU A 182 -3.42 -5.08 0.06
CA LEU A 182 -3.31 -6.50 -0.30
C LEU A 182 -1.91 -7.07 -0.05
N SER A 183 -1.35 -6.76 1.10
CA SER A 183 -0.06 -7.24 1.60
C SER A 183 -0.22 -7.98 2.93
N LEU A 184 0.89 -8.40 3.50
CA LEU A 184 0.95 -9.11 4.78
C LEU A 184 0.07 -10.37 4.74
N MET A 185 -0.82 -10.53 5.71
CA MET A 185 -1.75 -11.66 5.81
C MET A 185 -3.19 -11.24 5.48
N TYR A 186 -3.39 -10.34 4.49
CA TYR A 186 -4.70 -9.76 4.16
C TYR A 186 -5.82 -10.80 3.94
N SER A 187 -5.48 -12.03 3.58
CA SER A 187 -6.44 -13.12 3.33
C SER A 187 -6.81 -13.91 4.57
N CYS A 188 -6.13 -13.71 5.70
CA CYS A 188 -6.46 -14.37 6.97
C CYS A 188 -7.56 -13.60 7.67
N MET A 189 -8.61 -14.30 8.12
CA MET A 189 -9.77 -13.69 8.77
C MET A 189 -9.90 -14.09 10.23
N THR A 190 -9.23 -15.16 10.64
CA THR A 190 -9.26 -15.71 12.00
C THR A 190 -7.83 -15.93 12.54
N ASP A 191 -7.71 -16.10 13.84
CA ASP A 191 -6.41 -16.41 14.47
C ASP A 191 -5.89 -17.77 13.97
N GLU A 192 -6.76 -18.73 13.71
CA GLU A 192 -6.40 -20.03 13.16
C GLU A 192 -5.81 -19.91 11.75
N ASP A 193 -6.38 -19.03 10.89
CA ASP A 193 -5.81 -18.75 9.56
C ASP A 193 -4.39 -18.20 9.68
N VAL A 194 -4.20 -17.30 10.66
CA VAL A 194 -2.91 -16.64 10.93
C VAL A 194 -1.89 -17.63 11.47
N GLU A 195 -2.27 -18.49 12.40
CA GLU A 195 -1.38 -19.52 12.95
C GLU A 195 -0.91 -20.48 11.85
N ALA A 196 -1.81 -20.88 10.94
CA ALA A 196 -1.50 -21.75 9.81
C ALA A 196 -0.69 -21.07 8.69
N PHE A 197 -0.61 -19.75 8.68
CA PHE A 197 0.05 -19.01 7.60
C PHE A 197 1.58 -19.21 7.64
N ASP A 198 2.16 -19.69 6.51
CA ASP A 198 3.60 -19.72 6.33
C ASP A 198 4.13 -18.33 5.92
N ILE A 199 4.85 -17.70 6.84
CA ILE A 199 5.37 -16.34 6.68
C ILE A 199 6.49 -16.22 5.63
N LEU A 200 7.12 -17.32 5.23
CA LEU A 200 8.20 -17.35 4.25
C LEU A 200 7.77 -17.89 2.90
N GLU A 201 6.56 -18.46 2.80
CA GLU A 201 6.02 -18.93 1.52
C GLU A 201 6.00 -17.81 0.49
N ASP A 202 6.51 -18.12 -0.71
CA ASP A 202 6.46 -17.21 -1.86
C ASP A 202 5.12 -17.36 -2.59
N LYS A 203 4.12 -16.67 -2.09
CA LYS A 203 2.77 -16.72 -2.65
C LYS A 203 2.72 -15.97 -3.98
N ARG A 204 1.86 -16.46 -4.89
CA ARG A 204 1.65 -15.80 -6.19
C ARG A 204 1.23 -14.34 -5.99
N CYS A 205 1.93 -13.41 -6.64
CA CYS A 205 1.62 -11.99 -6.67
C CYS A 205 1.36 -11.51 -8.10
N GLN A 206 0.62 -10.42 -8.24
CA GLN A 206 0.54 -9.63 -9.47
C GLN A 206 1.56 -8.51 -9.38
N ASN A 207 2.50 -8.46 -10.32
CA ASN A 207 3.57 -7.46 -10.30
C ASN A 207 3.82 -6.92 -11.70
N PHE A 208 3.94 -5.61 -11.83
CA PHE A 208 4.19 -4.94 -13.12
C PHE A 208 5.60 -5.23 -13.64
N ILE A 209 6.60 -5.28 -12.76
CA ILE A 209 8.03 -5.22 -13.14
C ILE A 209 8.59 -6.58 -13.56
N GLY A 210 8.07 -7.68 -13.01
CA GLY A 210 8.74 -8.97 -13.14
C GLY A 210 7.80 -10.17 -13.19
N THR A 211 8.10 -11.16 -12.36
CA THR A 211 7.39 -12.43 -12.30
C THR A 211 6.20 -12.38 -11.35
N TYR A 212 5.47 -13.49 -11.25
CA TYR A 212 4.42 -13.67 -10.24
C TYR A 212 4.95 -14.08 -8.84
N SER A 213 6.26 -13.96 -8.62
CA SER A 213 6.98 -14.32 -7.40
C SER A 213 7.68 -13.09 -6.84
N CYS A 214 7.39 -12.70 -5.60
CA CYS A 214 8.10 -11.60 -4.95
C CYS A 214 9.58 -11.93 -4.73
N PHE A 215 9.89 -13.21 -4.45
CA PHE A 215 11.26 -13.66 -4.26
C PHE A 215 12.06 -13.65 -5.57
N ASP A 216 11.47 -14.10 -6.69
CA ASP A 216 12.14 -14.03 -7.98
C ASP A 216 12.31 -12.59 -8.47
N ASN A 217 11.34 -11.71 -8.19
CA ASN A 217 11.47 -10.29 -8.49
C ASN A 217 12.62 -9.65 -7.71
N LEU A 218 12.86 -10.07 -6.47
CA LEU A 218 13.98 -9.60 -5.67
C LEU A 218 15.34 -9.87 -6.32
N LYS A 219 15.46 -10.96 -7.11
CA LYS A 219 16.69 -11.29 -7.86
C LYS A 219 17.01 -10.30 -8.99
N LEU A 220 16.03 -9.47 -9.42
CA LEU A 220 16.24 -8.39 -10.39
C LEU A 220 17.09 -7.27 -9.81
N ILE A 221 17.04 -7.07 -8.51
CA ILE A 221 17.87 -6.10 -7.81
C ILE A 221 19.29 -6.64 -7.78
N LYS A 222 20.10 -6.24 -8.76
CA LYS A 222 21.52 -6.62 -8.81
C LYS A 222 22.21 -6.06 -7.57
N LYS A 223 22.57 -6.99 -6.67
CA LYS A 223 23.34 -6.80 -5.43
C LYS A 223 24.08 -5.48 -5.34
N ARG A 224 23.93 -4.79 -4.22
CA ARG A 224 25.05 -4.13 -3.56
C ARG A 224 24.77 -2.82 -2.89
N LYS A 225 23.57 -2.34 -2.86
CA LYS A 225 23.27 -1.20 -2.02
C LYS A 225 21.99 -1.53 -1.29
N ASN A 226 22.03 -1.47 0.03
CA ASN A 226 20.79 -1.39 0.78
C ASN A 226 19.95 -0.28 0.13
N VAL A 227 18.79 -0.62 -0.42
CA VAL A 227 17.91 0.35 -1.08
C VAL A 227 17.21 1.25 -0.07
N PHE A 228 17.30 0.90 1.22
CA PHE A 228 16.72 1.65 2.32
C PHE A 228 17.75 2.60 2.95
N SER A 229 17.32 3.80 3.29
CA SER A 229 18.15 4.75 4.06
C SER A 229 18.05 4.53 5.57
N GLY A 230 17.00 3.85 6.03
CA GLY A 230 16.80 3.40 7.40
C GLY A 230 17.04 1.90 7.58
N SER A 231 16.75 1.38 8.75
CA SER A 231 16.88 -0.04 9.09
C SER A 231 15.78 -0.46 10.05
N LEU A 232 15.49 -1.77 10.10
CA LEU A 232 14.49 -2.35 10.99
C LEU A 232 15.20 -3.08 12.15
N LYS A 233 14.79 -2.79 13.38
CA LYS A 233 15.33 -3.38 14.62
C LYS A 233 14.23 -4.12 15.39
N PRO A 234 14.56 -5.07 16.27
CA PRO A 234 13.56 -5.78 17.08
C PRO A 234 12.63 -4.85 17.86
N ASP A 235 13.15 -3.76 18.42
CA ASP A 235 12.41 -2.82 19.26
C ASP A 235 11.43 -1.93 18.45
N ASP A 236 11.55 -1.90 17.12
CA ASP A 236 10.66 -1.13 16.24
C ASP A 236 9.24 -1.71 16.16
N LYS A 237 9.04 -2.93 16.66
CA LYS A 237 7.73 -3.57 16.77
C LYS A 237 6.71 -2.69 17.47
N GLU A 238 7.07 -2.12 18.63
CA GLU A 238 6.19 -1.25 19.39
C GLU A 238 5.73 -0.03 18.56
N TYR A 239 6.65 0.60 17.83
CA TYR A 239 6.33 1.72 16.96
C TYR A 239 5.36 1.34 15.83
N ILE A 240 5.60 0.19 15.19
CA ILE A 240 4.78 -0.27 14.05
C ILE A 240 3.35 -0.60 14.50
N PHE A 241 3.17 -1.19 15.68
CA PHE A 241 1.88 -1.72 16.11
C PHE A 241 1.15 -0.90 17.18
N VAL A 242 1.70 0.22 17.65
CA VAL A 242 1.02 1.07 18.66
C VAL A 242 -0.37 1.47 18.18
N GLY A 243 -1.40 1.19 19.01
CA GLY A 243 -2.82 1.45 18.72
C GLY A 243 -3.49 0.39 17.84
N MET A 244 -2.77 -0.67 17.42
CA MET A 244 -3.35 -1.77 16.65
C MET A 244 -4.01 -2.83 17.54
N GLU A 245 -3.71 -2.87 18.81
CA GLU A 245 -4.29 -3.77 19.82
C GLU A 245 -5.82 -3.64 19.95
N ASN A 246 -6.39 -2.55 19.44
CA ASN A 246 -7.84 -2.35 19.39
C ASN A 246 -8.48 -2.87 18.09
N VAL A 247 -7.68 -3.32 17.13
CA VAL A 247 -8.11 -3.65 15.76
C VAL A 247 -7.71 -5.07 15.35
N LEU A 248 -6.56 -5.54 15.83
CA LEU A 248 -6.00 -6.86 15.58
C LEU A 248 -5.80 -7.61 16.90
N SER A 249 -5.92 -8.94 16.86
CA SER A 249 -5.53 -9.77 17.99
C SER A 249 -4.00 -9.81 18.16
N ASP A 250 -3.55 -10.21 19.35
CA ASP A 250 -2.12 -10.41 19.62
C ASP A 250 -1.50 -11.46 18.66
N VAL A 251 -2.26 -12.47 18.27
CA VAL A 251 -1.84 -13.50 17.30
C VAL A 251 -1.50 -12.88 15.95
N PHE A 252 -2.37 -11.99 15.43
CA PHE A 252 -2.12 -11.24 14.21
C PHE A 252 -0.88 -10.36 14.33
N ILE A 253 -0.78 -9.58 15.40
CA ILE A 253 0.33 -8.63 15.63
C ILE A 253 1.66 -9.38 15.66
N GLU A 254 1.76 -10.47 16.44
CA GLU A 254 2.96 -11.28 16.55
C GLU A 254 3.36 -11.89 15.21
N LYS A 255 2.40 -12.47 14.49
CA LYS A 255 2.70 -13.16 13.23
C LYS A 255 3.08 -12.19 12.12
N ILE A 256 2.40 -11.03 12.01
CA ILE A 256 2.74 -9.98 11.05
C ILE A 256 4.14 -9.44 11.33
N TRP A 257 4.46 -9.17 12.61
CA TRP A 257 5.80 -8.74 12.99
C TRP A 257 6.87 -9.76 12.58
N ASN A 258 6.67 -11.03 12.93
CA ASN A 258 7.60 -12.09 12.59
C ASN A 258 7.80 -12.20 11.07
N MET A 259 6.71 -12.07 10.27
CA MET A 259 6.80 -12.08 8.83
C MET A 259 7.66 -10.92 8.28
N ILE A 260 7.36 -9.70 8.70
CA ILE A 260 8.11 -8.51 8.27
C ILE A 260 9.59 -8.64 8.64
N TYR A 261 9.87 -9.01 9.89
CA TYR A 261 11.23 -9.04 10.42
C TYR A 261 12.07 -10.16 9.80
N GLU A 262 11.53 -11.38 9.65
CA GLU A 262 12.25 -12.49 9.02
C GLU A 262 12.51 -12.24 7.52
N ARG A 263 11.51 -11.69 6.78
CA ARG A 263 11.69 -11.33 5.38
C ARG A 263 12.70 -10.18 5.22
N TYR A 264 12.69 -9.20 6.11
CA TYR A 264 13.69 -8.14 6.12
C TYR A 264 15.10 -8.69 6.36
N LYS A 265 15.29 -9.61 7.31
CA LYS A 265 16.59 -10.28 7.52
C LYS A 265 17.07 -11.07 6.31
N ILE A 266 16.15 -11.78 5.64
CA ILE A 266 16.49 -12.48 4.39
C ILE A 266 16.96 -11.49 3.34
N TYR A 267 16.23 -10.37 3.16
CA TYR A 267 16.62 -9.31 2.24
C TYR A 267 18.02 -8.74 2.54
N GLU A 268 18.34 -8.47 3.80
CA GLU A 268 19.67 -7.93 4.19
C GLU A 268 20.82 -8.90 3.89
N ASN A 269 20.56 -10.20 3.89
CA ASN A 269 21.57 -11.24 3.69
C ASN A 269 21.70 -11.70 2.21
N LEU A 270 20.91 -11.15 1.29
CA LEU A 270 21.00 -11.40 -0.14
C LEU A 270 22.07 -10.51 -0.80
#